data_a13a8b0a07a8c80283227f2826991deb
#
_entry.id   a13a8b0a07a8c80283227f2826991deb
#
_cell.length_a   1.000
_cell.length_b   1.000
_cell.length_c   1.000
_cell.angle_alpha   90.00
_cell.angle_beta   90.00
_cell.angle_gamma   90.00
#
_symmetry.space_group_name_H-M   'P 1'
#
loop_
_entity.id
_entity.type
_entity.pdbx_description
1 polymer ?
#
loop_
_entity_poly.entity_id
_entity_poly.type
_entity_poly.pdbx_seq_one_letter_code
_entity_poly.pdbx_strand_id
1 'polypeptide(L)'
;MNNLDKNFHINFSPFYAIVVVMMLMFVANKLQAQEIEEIVVVGATVYETESNPSTDVNILESIIPEATTAGGYGSFLGYTERGTQTIHTTIFRNGVPANDAGSGWYDFGHDFSTGNENVKIVNGPNSVLYGSGSLGGSIFITDDLKDGSIIRYGSNTFVSHTGSGFNLSYFDAKNDSVRTDNDEKDSYNNLTVKGQQEFGDWKVNLSGTSYEYDYDNCYTASFSQSNDCVQNGDKGSLSVRNDNYTFGYTFNNANYKTESVETYKSDAERFYADTRHTYGDNIYGATVEYEKYENTSQNNVSVYTILNNFDPINVGLRLSEDAFVYRIGHEKGNWFSSFGTSYRNPTLYELNGDAWTLPNKDLDPEEATGFEVGYKNITVFKYKFTEGINYNFADSQFVNTGSYDTEGIRFVNSFVVERLNTTMVGVELGYTNSDQPRIPEYKAIISSTTDLGGYYISFRYTGLFNREPGPYDGTEMLDDVSSFDYKIEKAFPNYLLSFTVRDILDDEFEMVPNYRSGGLEYFLTLQYRP
;
A
#
# COMPACT_ATOMS: atom_id res chain seq x y z
N MET A 1 -4.89 46.59 34.58
CA MET A 1 -5.93 46.48 33.55
C MET A 1 -5.22 46.15 32.23
N ASN A 2 -5.68 45.14 31.52
CA ASN A 2 -5.15 44.58 30.26
C ASN A 2 -3.88 43.73 30.42
N ASN A 3 -3.80 42.45 30.09
CA ASN A 3 -4.39 41.64 29.04
C ASN A 3 -4.45 40.18 29.51
N LEU A 4 -5.62 39.61 29.48
CA LEU A 4 -5.86 38.18 29.51
C LEU A 4 -6.45 37.84 28.13
N ASP A 5 -5.60 37.52 27.16
CA ASP A 5 -5.95 36.78 25.96
C ASP A 5 -4.87 35.69 25.78
N LYS A 6 -4.98 34.62 26.57
CA LYS A 6 -4.38 33.34 26.22
C LYS A 6 -5.41 32.58 25.44
N ASN A 7 -5.33 32.62 24.13
CA ASN A 7 -5.97 31.67 23.25
C ASN A 7 -5.41 30.30 23.57
N PHE A 8 -6.20 29.49 24.28
CA PHE A 8 -5.98 28.07 24.45
C PHE A 8 -6.32 27.42 23.09
N HIS A 9 -5.35 27.33 22.19
CA HIS A 9 -5.42 26.40 21.08
C HIS A 9 -5.13 25.01 21.67
N ILE A 10 -6.17 24.25 21.92
CA ILE A 10 -6.07 22.82 22.11
C ILE A 10 -5.80 22.25 20.72
N ASN A 11 -4.53 21.99 20.40
CA ASN A 11 -4.17 21.15 19.27
C ASN A 11 -4.61 19.72 19.63
N PHE A 12 -5.85 19.37 19.28
CA PHE A 12 -6.26 17.98 19.25
C PHE A 12 -5.51 17.33 18.08
N SER A 13 -4.49 16.53 18.37
CA SER A 13 -3.96 15.60 17.38
C SER A 13 -5.14 14.79 16.83
N PRO A 14 -5.24 14.59 15.50
CA PRO A 14 -6.28 13.75 14.89
C PRO A 14 -6.38 12.36 15.53
N PHE A 15 -5.28 11.85 16.05
CA PHE A 15 -5.22 10.60 16.81
C PHE A 15 -6.15 10.62 18.05
N TYR A 16 -6.18 11.71 18.83
CA TYR A 16 -7.10 11.83 19.97
C TYR A 16 -8.57 11.91 19.52
N ALA A 17 -8.85 12.52 18.36
CA ALA A 17 -10.19 12.52 17.80
C ALA A 17 -10.66 11.10 17.44
N ILE A 18 -9.80 10.27 16.88
CA ILE A 18 -10.05 8.85 16.62
C ILE A 18 -10.35 8.10 17.92
N VAL A 19 -9.56 8.29 18.96
CA VAL A 19 -9.78 7.65 20.27
C VAL A 19 -11.12 8.07 20.88
N VAL A 20 -11.53 9.34 20.75
CA VAL A 20 -12.83 9.83 21.24
C VAL A 20 -13.98 9.23 20.43
N VAL A 21 -13.86 9.14 19.09
CA VAL A 21 -14.86 8.48 18.23
C VAL A 21 -15.00 7.01 18.59
N MET A 22 -13.90 6.31 18.88
CA MET A 22 -13.94 4.92 19.37
C MET A 22 -14.72 4.78 20.68
N MET A 23 -14.50 5.68 21.64
CA MET A 23 -15.25 5.64 22.92
C MET A 23 -16.76 5.85 22.69
N LEU A 24 -17.13 6.69 21.72
CA LEU A 24 -18.54 6.91 21.36
C LEU A 24 -19.16 5.70 20.65
N MET A 25 -18.40 4.97 19.83
CA MET A 25 -18.85 3.73 19.18
C MET A 25 -19.12 2.58 20.17
N PHE A 26 -18.42 2.54 21.30
CA PHE A 26 -18.66 1.52 22.35
C PHE A 26 -20.09 1.52 22.92
N VAL A 27 -20.82 2.61 22.75
CA VAL A 27 -22.18 2.80 23.32
C VAL A 27 -23.29 2.32 22.37
N ALA A 28 -22.98 2.01 21.10
CA ALA A 28 -23.99 1.67 20.10
C ALA A 28 -24.20 0.16 19.93
N ASN A 29 -25.45 -0.28 19.93
CA ASN A 29 -25.86 -1.69 19.84
C ASN A 29 -25.66 -2.26 18.41
N LYS A 30 -25.28 -3.55 18.33
CA LYS A 30 -25.10 -4.34 17.09
C LYS A 30 -26.37 -4.40 16.24
N LEU A 31 -26.26 -4.01 14.99
CA LEU A 31 -27.19 -4.32 13.90
C LEU A 31 -26.39 -5.10 12.82
N GLN A 32 -27.05 -6.08 12.19
CA GLN A 32 -26.43 -6.93 11.16
C GLN A 32 -26.38 -6.18 9.83
N ALA A 33 -25.23 -6.19 9.16
CA ALA A 33 -25.02 -5.58 7.84
C ALA A 33 -24.89 -6.61 6.73
N GLN A 34 -25.08 -6.13 5.52
CA GLN A 34 -24.87 -6.82 4.25
C GLN A 34 -23.44 -6.54 3.76
N GLU A 35 -22.83 -7.50 3.10
CA GLU A 35 -21.50 -7.34 2.49
C GLU A 35 -21.57 -6.30 1.35
N ILE A 36 -20.70 -5.29 1.40
CA ILE A 36 -20.59 -4.27 0.35
C ILE A 36 -19.63 -4.82 -0.72
N GLU A 37 -20.16 -5.23 -1.88
CA GLU A 37 -19.33 -5.63 -3.01
C GLU A 37 -18.62 -4.40 -3.61
N GLU A 38 -17.28 -4.46 -3.71
CA GLU A 38 -16.52 -3.50 -4.49
C GLU A 38 -16.71 -3.80 -5.99
N ILE A 39 -16.98 -2.75 -6.77
CA ILE A 39 -17.17 -2.91 -8.20
C ILE A 39 -15.81 -3.15 -8.87
N VAL A 40 -15.63 -4.34 -9.41
CA VAL A 40 -14.46 -4.68 -10.23
C VAL A 40 -14.66 -4.20 -11.65
N VAL A 41 -13.64 -3.57 -12.20
CA VAL A 41 -13.64 -3.22 -13.62
C VAL A 41 -13.52 -4.49 -14.44
N VAL A 42 -14.50 -4.78 -15.28
CA VAL A 42 -14.46 -5.92 -16.20
C VAL A 42 -13.23 -5.82 -17.10
N GLY A 43 -12.50 -6.92 -17.23
CA GLY A 43 -11.29 -6.99 -18.06
C GLY A 43 -10.01 -6.51 -17.38
N ALA A 44 -9.99 -6.30 -16.04
CA ALA A 44 -8.79 -6.05 -15.27
C ALA A 44 -8.22 -7.34 -14.67
N THR A 45 -6.91 -7.37 -14.44
CA THR A 45 -6.29 -8.40 -13.62
C THR A 45 -6.50 -8.07 -12.15
N VAL A 46 -7.13 -8.96 -11.41
CA VAL A 46 -7.46 -8.78 -10.00
C VAL A 46 -6.78 -9.88 -9.18
N TYR A 47 -6.17 -9.49 -8.05
CA TYR A 47 -5.63 -10.39 -7.04
C TYR A 47 -6.28 -10.08 -5.70
N GLU A 48 -6.68 -11.14 -5.00
CA GLU A 48 -7.25 -11.03 -3.66
C GLU A 48 -6.49 -11.96 -2.71
N THR A 49 -6.17 -11.48 -1.52
CA THR A 49 -5.54 -12.26 -0.46
C THR A 49 -5.94 -11.74 0.91
N GLU A 50 -5.94 -12.62 1.89
CA GLU A 50 -6.04 -12.26 3.31
C GLU A 50 -4.64 -12.17 3.91
N SER A 51 -4.41 -11.17 4.76
CA SER A 51 -3.15 -11.04 5.48
C SER A 51 -2.96 -12.22 6.44
N ASN A 52 -1.74 -12.74 6.53
CA ASN A 52 -1.42 -13.88 7.39
C ASN A 52 -0.27 -13.53 8.34
N PRO A 53 -0.54 -13.14 9.58
CA PRO A 53 0.49 -12.69 10.53
C PRO A 53 1.46 -13.79 10.97
N SER A 54 1.25 -15.04 10.57
CA SER A 54 2.21 -16.12 10.81
C SER A 54 3.31 -16.22 9.75
N THR A 55 3.12 -15.54 8.61
CA THR A 55 4.10 -15.46 7.51
C THR A 55 4.48 -14.05 7.19
N ASP A 56 3.49 -13.15 7.21
CA ASP A 56 3.64 -11.80 6.71
C ASP A 56 3.86 -10.85 7.88
N VAL A 57 4.99 -10.17 7.91
CA VAL A 57 5.23 -9.10 8.88
C VAL A 57 4.48 -7.86 8.41
N ASN A 58 4.68 -7.46 7.17
CA ASN A 58 3.95 -6.38 6.52
C ASN A 58 2.84 -6.93 5.63
N ILE A 59 1.75 -6.19 5.44
CA ILE A 59 0.60 -6.61 4.62
C ILE A 59 0.91 -6.76 3.13
N LEU A 60 1.99 -6.15 2.62
CA LEU A 60 2.44 -6.30 1.23
C LEU A 60 3.30 -7.53 0.98
N GLU A 61 4.00 -8.05 1.96
CA GLU A 61 5.04 -9.08 1.74
C GLU A 61 4.53 -10.36 1.09
N SER A 62 3.28 -10.72 1.37
CA SER A 62 2.67 -11.90 0.74
C SER A 62 2.26 -11.68 -0.71
N ILE A 63 2.14 -10.42 -1.13
CA ILE A 63 1.50 -10.05 -2.38
C ILE A 63 2.53 -9.57 -3.39
N ILE A 64 3.52 -8.79 -2.94
CA ILE A 64 4.45 -8.07 -3.82
C ILE A 64 5.86 -8.15 -3.28
N PRO A 65 6.62 -9.15 -3.71
CA PRO A 65 8.02 -9.29 -3.31
C PRO A 65 8.95 -8.25 -3.97
N GLU A 66 8.51 -7.57 -5.02
CA GLU A 66 9.26 -6.52 -5.71
C GLU A 66 8.98 -5.10 -5.22
N ALA A 67 8.39 -4.96 -4.03
CA ALA A 67 8.20 -3.64 -3.42
C ALA A 67 9.55 -2.95 -3.16
N THR A 68 9.64 -1.66 -3.50
CA THR A 68 10.84 -0.87 -3.24
C THR A 68 10.94 -0.55 -1.75
N THR A 69 12.05 -0.92 -1.13
CA THR A 69 12.34 -0.61 0.27
C THR A 69 13.78 -0.14 0.45
N ALA A 70 13.99 0.75 1.41
CA ALA A 70 15.32 1.14 1.87
C ALA A 70 15.85 0.21 2.98
N GLY A 71 15.28 -0.98 3.11
CA GLY A 71 15.68 -2.01 4.07
C GLY A 71 15.15 -1.77 5.48
N GLY A 72 15.00 -2.85 6.25
CA GLY A 72 14.63 -2.80 7.65
C GLY A 72 13.17 -2.44 7.96
N TYR A 73 12.78 -2.70 9.20
CA TYR A 73 11.45 -2.34 9.70
C TYR A 73 11.34 -0.84 9.93
N GLY A 74 10.22 -0.25 9.47
CA GLY A 74 9.94 1.19 9.59
C GLY A 74 10.49 2.05 8.46
N SER A 75 11.37 1.51 7.61
CA SER A 75 11.80 2.19 6.39
C SER A 75 10.67 2.25 5.36
N PHE A 76 10.77 3.17 4.42
CA PHE A 76 9.81 3.30 3.34
C PHE A 76 9.65 1.99 2.57
N LEU A 77 8.41 1.56 2.39
CA LEU A 77 8.03 0.40 1.59
C LEU A 77 6.97 0.80 0.56
N GLY A 78 7.36 0.84 -0.71
CA GLY A 78 6.52 1.25 -1.82
C GLY A 78 6.11 0.09 -2.72
N TYR A 79 5.03 0.30 -3.47
CA TYR A 79 4.51 -0.65 -4.46
C TYR A 79 5.02 -0.31 -5.86
N THR A 80 5.63 -1.26 -6.55
CA THR A 80 6.26 -1.04 -7.86
C THR A 80 5.95 -2.13 -8.91
N GLU A 81 4.93 -2.94 -8.69
CA GLU A 81 4.60 -4.05 -9.60
C GLU A 81 4.34 -3.58 -11.04
N ARG A 82 4.73 -4.41 -12.01
CA ARG A 82 4.61 -4.15 -13.46
C ARG A 82 5.38 -2.92 -13.93
N GLY A 83 6.44 -2.54 -13.23
CA GLY A 83 7.28 -1.43 -13.61
C GLY A 83 6.64 -0.05 -13.46
N THR A 84 5.62 0.07 -12.59
CA THR A 84 5.02 1.35 -12.24
C THR A 84 5.73 1.97 -11.03
N GLN A 85 5.64 3.29 -10.88
CA GLN A 85 6.12 3.96 -9.67
C GLN A 85 5.08 3.86 -8.55
N THR A 86 5.51 3.91 -7.30
CA THR A 86 4.62 3.88 -6.12
C THR A 86 3.52 4.94 -6.16
N ILE A 87 3.82 6.14 -6.64
CA ILE A 87 2.87 7.26 -6.76
C ILE A 87 1.78 7.01 -7.82
N HIS A 88 1.98 6.03 -8.73
CA HIS A 88 1.03 5.68 -9.78
C HIS A 88 -0.03 4.66 -9.33
N THR A 89 -0.06 4.33 -8.05
CA THR A 89 -1.03 3.40 -7.47
C THR A 89 -1.81 4.06 -6.34
N THR A 90 -3.12 4.12 -6.48
CA THR A 90 -4.00 4.62 -5.42
C THR A 90 -4.30 3.51 -4.41
N ILE A 91 -4.04 3.77 -3.15
CA ILE A 91 -4.33 2.86 -2.05
C ILE A 91 -5.64 3.29 -1.41
N PHE A 92 -6.61 2.38 -1.36
CA PHE A 92 -7.88 2.59 -0.66
C PHE A 92 -7.87 1.80 0.65
N ARG A 93 -8.09 2.49 1.76
CA ARG A 93 -8.30 1.85 3.06
C ARG A 93 -9.76 1.97 3.45
N ASN A 94 -10.43 0.82 3.57
CA ASN A 94 -11.87 0.79 3.84
C ASN A 94 -12.70 1.69 2.90
N GLY A 95 -12.31 1.75 1.62
CA GLY A 95 -13.01 2.51 0.56
C GLY A 95 -12.61 3.98 0.43
N VAL A 96 -11.64 4.48 1.21
CA VAL A 96 -11.18 5.87 1.15
C VAL A 96 -9.73 5.93 0.68
N PRO A 97 -9.35 6.85 -0.25
CA PRO A 97 -7.96 7.04 -0.67
C PRO A 97 -7.07 7.37 0.53
N ALA A 98 -5.97 6.64 0.69
CA ALA A 98 -5.08 6.72 1.84
C ALA A 98 -3.64 7.14 1.49
N ASN A 99 -3.34 7.39 0.22
CA ASN A 99 -2.07 8.00 -0.17
C ASN A 99 -1.93 9.37 0.51
N ASP A 100 -0.74 9.74 0.91
CA ASP A 100 -0.44 11.04 1.50
C ASP A 100 -0.90 12.19 0.59
N ALA A 101 -1.68 13.13 1.11
CA ALA A 101 -2.25 14.22 0.32
C ALA A 101 -1.21 15.25 -0.11
N GLY A 102 -0.05 15.30 0.56
CA GLY A 102 1.06 16.17 0.19
C GLY A 102 1.92 15.58 -0.90
N SER A 103 2.44 14.37 -0.68
CA SER A 103 3.43 13.71 -1.54
C SER A 103 2.81 12.76 -2.59
N GLY A 104 1.59 12.31 -2.39
CA GLY A 104 0.93 11.31 -3.24
C GLY A 104 1.38 9.85 -2.98
N TRP A 105 2.37 9.63 -2.14
CA TRP A 105 2.90 8.32 -1.84
C TRP A 105 2.08 7.61 -0.76
N TYR A 106 2.17 6.30 -0.73
CA TYR A 106 1.71 5.51 0.41
C TYR A 106 2.87 4.66 0.92
N ASP A 107 3.18 4.83 2.19
CA ASP A 107 4.22 4.06 2.85
C ASP A 107 3.61 2.88 3.59
N PHE A 108 3.88 1.67 3.08
CA PHE A 108 3.49 0.41 3.71
C PHE A 108 4.43 -0.01 4.86
N GLY A 109 5.57 0.64 5.04
CA GLY A 109 6.54 0.33 6.09
C GLY A 109 5.97 0.38 7.50
N HIS A 110 4.82 1.04 7.68
CA HIS A 110 4.10 1.16 8.95
C HIS A 110 2.81 0.31 9.02
N ASP A 111 2.54 -0.56 8.03
CA ASP A 111 1.33 -1.39 7.96
C ASP A 111 1.64 -2.86 8.21
N PHE A 112 1.55 -3.27 9.48
CA PHE A 112 1.82 -4.64 9.89
C PHE A 112 0.56 -5.50 9.83
N SER A 113 0.75 -6.77 9.42
CA SER A 113 -0.31 -7.76 9.29
C SER A 113 -0.91 -8.11 10.65
N THR A 114 -2.19 -7.86 10.84
CA THR A 114 -2.96 -8.25 12.04
C THR A 114 -3.82 -9.48 11.80
N GLY A 115 -3.84 -10.02 10.56
CA GLY A 115 -4.72 -11.14 10.17
C GLY A 115 -6.18 -10.74 10.00
N ASN A 116 -6.45 -9.45 9.89
CA ASN A 116 -7.79 -8.88 9.72
C ASN A 116 -7.91 -8.10 8.41
N GLU A 117 -6.87 -8.06 7.58
CA GLU A 117 -6.86 -7.31 6.34
C GLU A 117 -7.15 -8.23 5.15
N ASN A 118 -8.16 -7.85 4.35
CA ASN A 118 -8.34 -8.34 3.00
C ASN A 118 -7.72 -7.36 2.04
N VAL A 119 -6.84 -7.83 1.17
CA VAL A 119 -6.13 -6.98 0.20
C VAL A 119 -6.53 -7.42 -1.20
N LYS A 120 -6.99 -6.44 -1.99
CA LYS A 120 -7.37 -6.62 -3.39
C LYS A 120 -6.58 -5.66 -4.25
N ILE A 121 -5.92 -6.18 -5.27
CA ILE A 121 -5.14 -5.42 -6.23
C ILE A 121 -5.86 -5.44 -7.57
N VAL A 122 -6.08 -4.27 -8.14
CA VAL A 122 -6.63 -4.10 -9.49
C VAL A 122 -5.58 -3.41 -10.33
N ASN A 123 -4.98 -4.13 -11.25
CA ASN A 123 -3.89 -3.64 -12.08
C ASN A 123 -4.39 -2.84 -13.30
N GLY A 124 -3.47 -2.03 -13.85
CA GLY A 124 -3.67 -1.24 -15.06
C GLY A 124 -4.36 0.11 -14.84
N PRO A 125 -4.52 0.90 -15.92
CA PRO A 125 -5.14 2.21 -15.88
C PRO A 125 -6.59 2.16 -15.41
N ASN A 126 -6.88 2.66 -14.21
CA ASN A 126 -8.18 2.52 -13.55
C ASN A 126 -8.78 3.85 -13.06
N SER A 127 -8.25 5.00 -13.50
CA SER A 127 -8.76 6.32 -13.07
C SER A 127 -10.24 6.55 -13.36
N VAL A 128 -10.83 5.81 -14.30
CA VAL A 128 -12.27 5.90 -14.58
C VAL A 128 -13.10 5.64 -13.31
N LEU A 129 -12.76 4.61 -12.52
CA LEU A 129 -13.48 4.28 -11.28
C LEU A 129 -12.87 4.96 -10.06
N TYR A 130 -11.55 5.04 -10.02
CA TYR A 130 -10.82 5.31 -8.78
C TYR A 130 -10.16 6.70 -8.73
N GLY A 131 -10.34 7.50 -9.80
CA GLY A 131 -9.89 8.90 -9.83
C GLY A 131 -8.40 9.08 -10.08
N SER A 132 -7.89 10.22 -9.69
CA SER A 132 -6.49 10.61 -9.83
C SER A 132 -5.55 9.64 -9.12
N GLY A 133 -4.38 9.36 -9.70
CA GLY A 133 -3.34 8.50 -9.12
C GLY A 133 -3.42 7.02 -9.48
N SER A 134 -4.53 6.55 -10.06
CA SER A 134 -4.70 5.14 -10.44
C SER A 134 -4.17 4.87 -11.86
N LEU A 135 -2.90 5.27 -12.14
CA LEU A 135 -2.28 5.11 -13.46
C LEU A 135 -1.83 3.67 -13.69
N GLY A 136 -1.18 3.08 -12.71
CA GLY A 136 -0.67 1.71 -12.74
C GLY A 136 -1.61 0.69 -12.09
N GLY A 137 -2.55 1.16 -11.28
CA GLY A 137 -3.51 0.31 -10.58
C GLY A 137 -4.09 0.92 -9.32
N SER A 138 -4.78 0.09 -8.56
CA SER A 138 -5.32 0.45 -7.25
C SER A 138 -5.24 -0.75 -6.30
N ILE A 139 -4.95 -0.48 -5.03
CA ILE A 139 -4.93 -1.48 -3.97
C ILE A 139 -6.03 -1.14 -2.96
N PHE A 140 -6.85 -2.12 -2.62
CA PHE A 140 -7.91 -2.00 -1.63
C PHE A 140 -7.53 -2.82 -0.40
N ILE A 141 -7.46 -2.17 0.74
CA ILE A 141 -7.23 -2.79 2.04
C ILE A 141 -8.51 -2.63 2.84
N THR A 142 -9.19 -3.74 3.09
CA THR A 142 -10.43 -3.76 3.86
C THR A 142 -10.19 -4.50 5.17
N ASP A 143 -10.45 -3.82 6.27
CA ASP A 143 -10.37 -4.45 7.59
C ASP A 143 -11.64 -5.28 7.83
N ASP A 144 -11.46 -6.56 8.23
CA ASP A 144 -12.49 -7.49 8.68
C ASP A 144 -12.12 -8.00 10.08
N LEU A 145 -12.54 -7.26 11.11
CA LEU A 145 -12.10 -7.45 12.48
C LEU A 145 -12.75 -8.70 13.10
N LYS A 146 -12.04 -9.84 13.06
CA LYS A 146 -12.41 -11.11 13.67
C LYS A 146 -11.83 -11.21 15.09
N ASP A 147 -12.63 -11.61 16.07
CA ASP A 147 -12.17 -11.77 17.45
C ASP A 147 -10.99 -12.76 17.52
N GLY A 148 -9.96 -12.39 18.28
CA GLY A 148 -8.77 -13.22 18.42
C GLY A 148 -7.58 -12.47 18.99
N SER A 149 -6.47 -13.20 19.18
CA SER A 149 -5.22 -12.61 19.65
C SER A 149 -4.03 -13.23 18.96
N ILE A 150 -2.99 -12.45 18.75
CA ILE A 150 -1.73 -12.88 18.13
C ILE A 150 -0.58 -12.43 19.03
N ILE A 151 0.35 -13.33 19.26
CA ILE A 151 1.65 -13.03 19.88
C ILE A 151 2.71 -13.63 18.98
N ARG A 152 3.62 -12.80 18.48
CA ARG A 152 4.80 -13.20 17.72
C ARG A 152 6.06 -12.71 18.43
N TYR A 153 7.07 -13.58 18.49
CA TYR A 153 8.34 -13.31 19.13
C TYR A 153 9.50 -13.95 18.35
N GLY A 154 10.59 -13.22 18.20
CA GLY A 154 11.80 -13.64 17.51
C GLY A 154 12.60 -12.44 17.01
N SER A 155 12.86 -12.33 15.73
CA SER A 155 13.52 -11.17 15.09
C SER A 155 12.71 -9.87 15.29
N ASN A 156 11.42 -9.98 15.55
CA ASN A 156 10.55 -8.89 15.99
C ASN A 156 9.58 -9.35 17.08
N THR A 157 8.93 -8.40 17.74
CA THR A 157 7.87 -8.64 18.71
C THR A 157 6.58 -8.03 18.19
N PHE A 158 5.51 -8.81 18.12
CA PHE A 158 4.19 -8.33 17.73
C PHE A 158 3.12 -8.89 18.65
N VAL A 159 2.26 -8.02 19.15
CA VAL A 159 1.10 -8.40 19.96
C VAL A 159 -0.14 -7.72 19.38
N SER A 160 -1.19 -8.49 19.14
CA SER A 160 -2.47 -7.97 18.65
C SER A 160 -3.62 -8.63 19.39
N HIS A 161 -4.64 -7.85 19.70
CA HIS A 161 -5.91 -8.36 20.23
C HIS A 161 -7.07 -7.69 19.49
N THR A 162 -7.98 -8.52 18.99
CA THR A 162 -9.22 -8.09 18.36
C THR A 162 -10.39 -8.61 19.18
N GLY A 163 -11.33 -7.74 19.50
CA GLY A 163 -12.56 -8.11 20.20
C GLY A 163 -13.65 -7.05 20.07
N SER A 164 -14.88 -7.50 19.88
CA SER A 164 -16.06 -6.62 19.79
C SER A 164 -15.96 -5.51 18.73
N GLY A 165 -15.31 -5.81 17.60
CA GLY A 165 -15.13 -4.85 16.50
C GLY A 165 -14.00 -3.85 16.72
N PHE A 166 -13.10 -4.10 17.66
CA PHE A 166 -11.89 -3.29 17.89
C PHE A 166 -10.63 -4.14 17.85
N ASN A 167 -9.56 -3.59 17.33
CA ASN A 167 -8.23 -4.17 17.36
C ASN A 167 -7.26 -3.18 17.98
N LEU A 168 -6.37 -3.70 18.83
CA LEU A 168 -5.19 -3.00 19.34
C LEU A 168 -3.98 -3.86 19.05
N SER A 169 -2.97 -3.30 18.40
CA SER A 169 -1.73 -4.00 18.11
C SER A 169 -0.50 -3.15 18.37
N TYR A 170 0.55 -3.81 18.81
CA TYR A 170 1.87 -3.22 19.05
C TYR A 170 2.93 -4.05 18.33
N PHE A 171 3.82 -3.35 17.64
CA PHE A 171 4.98 -3.93 16.96
C PHE A 171 6.26 -3.27 17.45
N ASP A 172 7.31 -4.06 17.65
CA ASP A 172 8.64 -3.61 18.04
C ASP A 172 9.70 -4.46 17.35
N ALA A 173 10.69 -3.82 16.76
CA ALA A 173 11.79 -4.47 16.09
C ALA A 173 13.09 -3.68 16.23
N LYS A 174 14.21 -4.42 16.12
CA LYS A 174 15.55 -3.85 15.95
C LYS A 174 16.09 -4.37 14.65
N ASN A 175 16.49 -3.46 13.79
CA ASN A 175 17.15 -3.78 12.54
C ASN A 175 18.65 -3.89 12.79
N ASP A 176 19.28 -4.97 12.33
CA ASP A 176 20.73 -5.13 12.40
C ASP A 176 21.34 -4.53 11.14
N SER A 177 22.11 -3.44 11.29
CA SER A 177 22.96 -2.87 10.22
C SER A 177 22.25 -2.71 8.88
N VAL A 178 21.16 -1.94 8.84
CA VAL A 178 20.40 -1.69 7.58
C VAL A 178 21.30 -1.05 6.54
N ARG A 179 22.20 -0.16 6.94
CA ARG A 179 23.18 0.41 6.03
C ARG A 179 24.43 -0.46 5.90
N THR A 180 24.95 -0.58 4.67
CA THR A 180 26.15 -1.36 4.39
C THR A 180 27.45 -0.70 4.87
N ASP A 181 27.43 0.60 5.18
CA ASP A 181 28.60 1.38 5.57
C ASP A 181 28.71 1.64 7.07
N ASN A 182 27.77 1.14 7.88
CA ASN A 182 27.85 1.21 9.34
C ASN A 182 27.26 -0.06 9.99
N ASP A 183 27.59 -0.28 11.27
CA ASP A 183 27.14 -1.42 12.07
C ASP A 183 26.17 -0.98 13.21
N GLU A 184 25.59 0.22 13.11
CA GLU A 184 24.60 0.68 14.08
C GLU A 184 23.26 -0.04 13.89
N LYS A 185 22.48 -0.11 14.96
CA LYS A 185 21.19 -0.81 14.97
C LYS A 185 20.08 0.20 15.00
N ASP A 186 19.28 0.17 13.96
CA ASP A 186 18.03 0.92 13.92
C ASP A 186 16.98 0.31 14.84
N SER A 187 16.05 1.11 15.32
CA SER A 187 14.90 0.61 16.07
C SER A 187 13.60 1.17 15.55
N TYR A 188 12.58 0.33 15.58
CA TYR A 188 11.25 0.71 15.13
C TYR A 188 10.19 0.19 16.08
N ASN A 189 9.23 1.05 16.40
CA ASN A 189 8.03 0.62 17.11
C ASN A 189 6.78 1.31 16.58
N ASN A 190 5.64 0.63 16.66
CA ASN A 190 4.35 1.25 16.41
C ASN A 190 3.24 0.72 17.32
N LEU A 191 2.22 1.57 17.47
CA LEU A 191 0.96 1.25 18.11
C LEU A 191 -0.16 1.50 17.08
N THR A 192 -0.92 0.47 16.73
CA THR A 192 -2.05 0.57 15.81
C THR A 192 -3.36 0.26 16.51
N VAL A 193 -4.37 1.07 16.21
CA VAL A 193 -5.74 0.92 16.70
C VAL A 193 -6.67 0.87 15.50
N LYS A 194 -7.59 -0.11 15.48
CA LYS A 194 -8.64 -0.21 14.45
C LYS A 194 -10.00 -0.38 15.12
N GLY A 195 -11.03 0.10 14.44
CA GLY A 195 -12.41 -0.09 14.88
C GLY A 195 -13.33 -0.28 13.69
N GLN A 196 -14.33 -1.14 13.84
CA GLN A 196 -15.34 -1.40 12.83
C GLN A 196 -16.70 -1.56 13.52
N GLN A 197 -17.69 -0.85 13.03
CA GLN A 197 -19.05 -0.89 13.55
C GLN A 197 -20.07 -0.72 12.41
N GLU A 198 -21.18 -1.42 12.52
CA GLU A 198 -22.29 -1.37 11.58
C GLU A 198 -23.53 -0.75 12.22
N PHE A 199 -24.18 0.15 11.48
CA PHE A 199 -25.39 0.87 11.90
C PHE A 199 -26.42 0.83 10.76
N GLY A 200 -27.29 -0.15 10.78
CA GLY A 200 -28.17 -0.44 9.63
C GLY A 200 -27.35 -0.87 8.44
N ASP A 201 -27.51 -0.18 7.33
CA ASP A 201 -26.75 -0.34 6.07
C ASP A 201 -25.43 0.46 6.04
N TRP A 202 -25.11 1.18 7.09
CA TRP A 202 -23.86 1.93 7.17
C TRP A 202 -22.79 1.14 7.89
N LYS A 203 -21.59 1.10 7.30
CA LYS A 203 -20.38 0.56 7.90
C LYS A 203 -19.44 1.71 8.23
N VAL A 204 -19.03 1.79 9.48
CA VAL A 204 -18.05 2.78 9.97
C VAL A 204 -16.78 2.04 10.29
N ASN A 205 -15.67 2.47 9.69
CA ASN A 205 -14.34 1.94 9.97
C ASN A 205 -13.42 3.08 10.37
N LEU A 206 -12.51 2.79 11.28
CA LEU A 206 -11.43 3.69 11.61
C LEU A 206 -10.13 2.92 11.77
N SER A 207 -9.02 3.57 11.46
CA SER A 207 -7.68 3.06 11.75
C SER A 207 -6.77 4.22 12.13
N GLY A 208 -5.83 3.97 13.03
CA GLY A 208 -4.81 4.93 13.42
C GLY A 208 -3.56 4.20 13.84
N THR A 209 -2.41 4.68 13.40
CA THR A 209 -1.07 4.17 13.73
C THR A 209 -0.22 5.33 14.20
N SER A 210 0.41 5.17 15.37
CA SER A 210 1.48 6.05 15.85
C SER A 210 2.77 5.26 15.83
N TYR A 211 3.86 5.85 15.35
CA TYR A 211 5.13 5.15 15.18
C TYR A 211 6.34 6.03 15.51
N GLU A 212 7.44 5.36 15.84
CA GLU A 212 8.77 5.94 16.01
C GLU A 212 9.81 5.04 15.33
N TYR A 213 10.68 5.65 14.55
CA TYR A 213 11.76 5.01 13.81
C TYR A 213 13.07 5.76 14.03
N ASP A 214 14.02 5.11 14.70
CA ASP A 214 15.41 5.54 14.81
C ASP A 214 16.18 4.93 13.65
N TYR A 215 16.89 5.74 12.88
CA TYR A 215 17.57 5.32 11.66
C TYR A 215 18.81 6.14 11.37
N ASP A 216 19.58 5.70 10.40
CA ASP A 216 20.83 6.31 9.98
C ASP A 216 20.68 7.11 8.68
N ASN A 217 21.69 7.97 8.42
CA ASN A 217 21.85 8.68 7.17
C ASN A 217 20.79 9.75 6.88
N CYS A 218 20.55 10.60 7.84
CA CYS A 218 19.83 11.85 7.60
C CYS A 218 20.78 13.05 7.51
N TYR A 219 20.21 14.22 7.28
CA TYR A 219 20.97 15.45 7.15
C TYR A 219 20.50 16.48 8.16
N THR A 220 21.48 17.17 8.79
CA THR A 220 21.21 18.34 9.61
C THR A 220 20.73 19.50 8.73
N ALA A 221 20.17 20.56 9.33
CA ALA A 221 19.79 21.77 8.63
C ALA A 221 20.97 22.47 7.91
N SER A 222 22.22 22.15 8.28
CA SER A 222 23.45 22.61 7.62
C SER A 222 23.99 21.66 6.56
N PHE A 223 23.20 20.63 6.15
CA PHE A 223 23.59 19.56 5.20
C PHE A 223 24.79 18.69 5.63
N SER A 224 25.03 18.58 6.91
CA SER A 224 25.96 17.59 7.43
C SER A 224 25.23 16.26 7.61
N GLN A 225 25.81 15.17 7.14
CA GLN A 225 25.28 13.82 7.36
C GLN A 225 25.37 13.46 8.85
N SER A 226 24.34 12.79 9.35
CA SER A 226 24.27 12.28 10.73
C SER A 226 23.65 10.88 10.73
N ASN A 227 23.99 10.08 11.73
CA ASN A 227 23.38 8.80 12.02
C ASN A 227 22.42 8.86 13.25
N ASP A 228 22.24 10.03 13.85
CA ASP A 228 21.24 10.27 14.91
C ASP A 228 19.98 10.86 14.29
N CYS A 229 19.15 10.00 13.73
CA CYS A 229 17.94 10.33 12.99
C CYS A 229 16.72 9.71 13.65
N VAL A 230 15.67 10.49 13.84
CA VAL A 230 14.39 10.02 14.38
C VAL A 230 13.26 10.50 13.50
N GLN A 231 12.44 9.58 13.05
CA GLN A 231 11.14 9.87 12.46
C GLN A 231 10.05 9.41 13.40
N ASN A 232 9.14 10.28 13.78
CA ASN A 232 7.91 9.91 14.45
C ASN A 232 6.72 10.49 13.72
N GLY A 233 5.60 9.76 13.74
CA GLY A 233 4.42 10.18 13.04
C GLY A 233 3.16 9.45 13.47
N ASP A 234 2.07 10.03 13.02
CA ASP A 234 0.73 9.49 13.18
C ASP A 234 0.04 9.46 11.82
N LYS A 235 -0.54 8.33 11.45
CA LYS A 235 -1.40 8.23 10.26
C LYS A 235 -2.73 7.57 10.60
N GLY A 236 -3.76 7.86 9.85
CA GLY A 236 -5.05 7.22 10.09
C GLY A 236 -6.12 7.54 9.09
N SER A 237 -7.22 6.82 9.22
CA SER A 237 -8.40 6.96 8.37
C SER A 237 -9.69 6.74 9.15
N LEU A 238 -10.72 7.46 8.74
CA LEU A 238 -12.12 7.24 9.10
C LEU A 238 -12.91 7.08 7.82
N SER A 239 -13.72 6.02 7.71
CA SER A 239 -14.67 5.86 6.62
C SER A 239 -16.07 5.57 7.14
N VAL A 240 -17.06 6.14 6.48
CA VAL A 240 -18.50 5.89 6.70
C VAL A 240 -19.11 5.57 5.35
N ARG A 241 -19.54 4.33 5.14
CA ARG A 241 -19.97 3.89 3.81
C ARG A 241 -21.21 3.00 3.85
N ASN A 242 -21.95 3.01 2.75
CA ASN A 242 -22.96 2.03 2.37
C ASN A 242 -22.85 1.73 0.86
N ASP A 243 -23.81 1.03 0.29
CA ASP A 243 -23.78 0.63 -1.13
C ASP A 243 -23.71 1.82 -2.09
N ASN A 244 -24.21 2.99 -1.72
CA ASN A 244 -24.34 4.15 -2.61
C ASN A 244 -23.42 5.31 -2.26
N TYR A 245 -22.91 5.38 -1.03
CA TYR A 245 -22.16 6.53 -0.54
C TYR A 245 -20.95 6.09 0.26
N THR A 246 -19.83 6.79 0.03
CA THR A 246 -18.63 6.68 0.85
C THR A 246 -18.21 8.07 1.28
N PHE A 247 -17.98 8.26 2.56
CA PHE A 247 -17.39 9.46 3.14
C PHE A 247 -16.15 9.07 3.89
N GLY A 248 -15.10 9.87 3.77
CA GLY A 248 -13.85 9.55 4.42
C GLY A 248 -13.03 10.76 4.82
N TYR A 249 -12.17 10.51 5.79
CA TYR A 249 -11.12 11.41 6.22
C TYR A 249 -9.84 10.63 6.43
N THR A 250 -8.73 11.08 5.87
CA THR A 250 -7.40 10.52 6.12
C THR A 250 -6.43 11.60 6.53
N PHE A 251 -5.46 11.24 7.33
CA PHE A 251 -4.37 12.12 7.73
C PHE A 251 -3.05 11.35 7.81
N ASN A 252 -1.96 12.06 7.57
CA ASN A 252 -0.61 11.57 7.71
C ASN A 252 0.29 12.70 8.20
N ASN A 253 0.81 12.57 9.41
CA ASN A 253 1.69 13.54 10.05
C ASN A 253 3.03 12.87 10.32
N ALA A 254 4.12 13.48 9.90
CA ALA A 254 5.46 13.00 10.17
C ALA A 254 6.36 14.13 10.66
N ASN A 255 7.21 13.83 11.61
CA ASN A 255 8.20 14.75 12.15
C ASN A 255 9.57 14.08 12.13
N TYR A 256 10.51 14.72 11.45
CA TYR A 256 11.88 14.25 11.28
C TYR A 256 12.83 15.09 12.12
N LYS A 257 13.68 14.42 12.90
CA LYS A 257 14.70 15.05 13.72
C LYS A 257 16.07 14.50 13.37
N THR A 258 17.06 15.37 13.33
CA THR A 258 18.47 15.02 13.20
C THR A 258 19.22 15.61 14.38
N GLU A 259 19.98 14.79 15.12
CA GLU A 259 20.68 15.22 16.35
C GLU A 259 19.72 15.90 17.34
N SER A 260 18.50 15.34 17.48
CA SER A 260 17.43 15.86 18.34
C SER A 260 16.85 17.22 17.93
N VAL A 261 17.23 17.76 16.75
CA VAL A 261 16.68 19.01 16.19
C VAL A 261 15.67 18.68 15.10
N GLU A 262 14.48 19.27 15.16
CA GLU A 262 13.48 19.13 14.09
C GLU A 262 14.04 19.70 12.79
N THR A 263 14.12 18.87 11.75
CA THR A 263 14.63 19.23 10.43
C THR A 263 13.54 19.34 9.39
N TYR A 264 12.48 18.56 9.53
CA TYR A 264 11.35 18.55 8.61
C TYR A 264 10.08 18.08 9.34
N LYS A 265 8.95 18.65 8.95
CA LYS A 265 7.62 18.25 9.41
C LYS A 265 6.69 18.18 8.21
N SER A 266 5.77 17.21 8.20
CA SER A 266 4.75 17.03 7.18
C SER A 266 3.39 16.86 7.86
N ASP A 267 2.42 17.69 7.48
CA ASP A 267 1.01 17.58 7.92
C ASP A 267 0.12 17.50 6.68
N ALA A 268 -0.45 16.33 6.41
CA ALA A 268 -1.30 16.06 5.25
C ALA A 268 -2.68 15.54 5.68
N GLU A 269 -3.72 16.07 5.07
CA GLU A 269 -5.12 15.71 5.34
C GLU A 269 -5.91 15.59 4.03
N ARG A 270 -6.87 14.63 3.99
CA ARG A 270 -7.82 14.49 2.88
C ARG A 270 -9.22 14.26 3.41
N PHE A 271 -10.20 14.96 2.84
CA PHE A 271 -11.61 14.64 2.92
C PHE A 271 -12.08 14.09 1.57
N TYR A 272 -12.83 13.01 1.63
CA TYR A 272 -13.29 12.28 0.46
C TYR A 272 -14.80 12.03 0.56
N ALA A 273 -15.51 12.23 -0.55
CA ALA A 273 -16.88 11.83 -0.71
C ALA A 273 -17.10 11.24 -2.10
N ASP A 274 -17.68 10.05 -2.16
CA ASP A 274 -18.08 9.39 -3.39
C ASP A 274 -19.55 8.99 -3.32
N THR A 275 -20.27 9.18 -4.42
CA THR A 275 -21.61 8.66 -4.58
C THR A 275 -21.70 7.80 -5.82
N ARG A 276 -22.41 6.66 -5.69
CA ARG A 276 -22.52 5.65 -6.73
C ARG A 276 -23.93 5.10 -6.78
N HIS A 277 -24.55 5.16 -7.92
CA HIS A 277 -25.91 4.66 -8.15
C HIS A 277 -25.97 3.74 -9.36
N THR A 278 -26.62 2.60 -9.20
CA THR A 278 -26.88 1.66 -10.30
C THR A 278 -28.28 1.94 -10.86
N TYR A 279 -28.36 2.11 -12.17
CA TYR A 279 -29.61 2.21 -12.91
C TYR A 279 -29.61 1.24 -14.10
N GLY A 280 -30.45 0.21 -14.03
CA GLY A 280 -30.34 -0.96 -14.90
C GLY A 280 -28.99 -1.66 -14.62
N ASP A 281 -28.22 -1.92 -15.67
CA ASP A 281 -26.89 -2.51 -15.57
C ASP A 281 -25.77 -1.44 -15.50
N ASN A 282 -26.12 -0.16 -15.57
CA ASN A 282 -25.17 0.93 -15.63
C ASN A 282 -24.95 1.57 -14.26
N ILE A 283 -23.73 2.08 -14.06
CA ILE A 283 -23.30 2.76 -12.84
C ILE A 283 -23.04 4.23 -13.17
N TYR A 284 -23.49 5.11 -12.29
CA TYR A 284 -23.26 6.55 -12.34
C TYR A 284 -22.72 7.00 -11.00
N GLY A 285 -21.69 7.83 -11.01
CA GLY A 285 -21.11 8.30 -9.77
C GLY A 285 -20.49 9.69 -9.87
N ALA A 286 -20.20 10.23 -8.71
CA ALA A 286 -19.49 11.49 -8.56
C ALA A 286 -18.57 11.42 -7.34
N THR A 287 -17.39 12.01 -7.47
CA THR A 287 -16.38 12.06 -6.41
C THR A 287 -16.01 13.50 -6.12
N VAL A 288 -15.86 13.84 -4.86
CA VAL A 288 -15.34 15.12 -4.38
C VAL A 288 -14.22 14.83 -3.39
N GLU A 289 -13.06 15.44 -3.60
CA GLU A 289 -11.91 15.37 -2.71
C GLU A 289 -11.48 16.78 -2.33
N TYR A 290 -11.12 16.96 -1.08
CA TYR A 290 -10.41 18.11 -0.57
C TYR A 290 -9.13 17.63 0.08
N GLU A 291 -8.01 18.11 -0.43
CA GLU A 291 -6.67 17.78 0.06
C GLU A 291 -6.03 19.02 0.66
N LYS A 292 -5.33 18.81 1.75
CA LYS A 292 -4.55 19.85 2.42
C LYS A 292 -3.18 19.30 2.77
N TYR A 293 -2.16 20.09 2.51
CA TYR A 293 -0.78 19.84 2.90
C TYR A 293 -0.18 21.12 3.43
N GLU A 294 0.27 21.09 4.68
CA GLU A 294 0.75 22.29 5.38
C GLU A 294 -0.26 23.44 5.29
N ASN A 295 0.11 24.54 4.63
CA ASN A 295 -0.71 25.73 4.43
C ASN A 295 -1.37 25.80 3.04
N THR A 296 -1.31 24.73 2.27
CA THR A 296 -1.85 24.67 0.89
C THR A 296 -2.98 23.68 0.80
N SER A 297 -3.86 23.86 -0.16
CA SER A 297 -4.99 22.94 -0.38
C SER A 297 -5.43 22.94 -1.85
N GLN A 298 -6.07 21.83 -2.25
CA GLN A 298 -6.71 21.69 -3.55
C GLN A 298 -8.03 20.92 -3.43
N ASN A 299 -8.90 21.09 -4.43
CA ASN A 299 -10.15 20.37 -4.58
C ASN A 299 -10.12 19.61 -5.89
N ASN A 300 -10.64 18.37 -5.88
CA ASN A 300 -10.86 17.57 -7.07
C ASN A 300 -12.34 17.18 -7.13
N VAL A 301 -13.00 17.48 -8.23
CA VAL A 301 -14.38 17.09 -8.49
C VAL A 301 -14.44 16.30 -9.78
N SER A 302 -15.15 15.19 -9.78
CA SER A 302 -15.33 14.39 -10.99
C SER A 302 -16.66 13.66 -11.01
N VAL A 303 -17.10 13.34 -12.22
CA VAL A 303 -18.27 12.50 -12.48
C VAL A 303 -17.87 11.33 -13.37
N TYR A 304 -18.48 10.16 -13.14
CA TYR A 304 -18.15 8.97 -13.91
C TYR A 304 -19.37 8.11 -14.22
N THR A 305 -19.24 7.28 -15.25
CA THR A 305 -20.23 6.26 -15.59
C THR A 305 -19.57 4.99 -16.10
N ILE A 306 -20.17 3.85 -15.78
CA ILE A 306 -19.84 2.55 -16.38
C ILE A 306 -21.07 2.02 -17.08
N LEU A 307 -20.96 1.82 -18.38
CA LEU A 307 -22.00 1.31 -19.26
C LEU A 307 -21.78 -0.18 -19.49
N ASN A 308 -22.63 -1.02 -18.90
CA ASN A 308 -22.57 -2.49 -18.98
C ASN A 308 -23.61 -3.07 -19.96
N ASN A 309 -24.33 -2.24 -20.71
CA ASN A 309 -25.38 -2.67 -21.63
C ASN A 309 -24.86 -3.37 -22.91
N PHE A 310 -23.53 -3.47 -23.07
CA PHE A 310 -22.90 -4.00 -24.28
C PHE A 310 -22.27 -5.39 -24.05
N ASP A 311 -22.78 -6.18 -23.09
CA ASP A 311 -22.25 -7.51 -22.78
C ASP A 311 -21.77 -8.26 -24.02
N PRO A 312 -20.52 -8.75 -24.09
CA PRO A 312 -19.50 -8.86 -23.05
C PRO A 312 -18.54 -7.65 -22.92
N ILE A 313 -18.92 -6.50 -23.41
CA ILE A 313 -18.11 -5.27 -23.38
C ILE A 313 -18.69 -4.30 -22.36
N ASN A 314 -17.85 -3.66 -21.58
CA ASN A 314 -18.19 -2.48 -20.80
C ASN A 314 -17.41 -1.24 -21.25
N VAL A 315 -17.98 -0.07 -21.02
CA VAL A 315 -17.36 1.21 -21.33
C VAL A 315 -17.45 2.11 -20.11
N GLY A 316 -16.32 2.52 -19.60
CA GLY A 316 -16.21 3.48 -18.52
C GLY A 316 -15.76 4.85 -19.01
N LEU A 317 -16.32 5.90 -18.45
CA LEU A 317 -15.97 7.30 -18.75
C LEU A 317 -15.89 8.08 -17.44
N ARG A 318 -14.87 8.92 -17.27
CA ARG A 318 -14.78 9.92 -16.19
C ARG A 318 -14.37 11.26 -16.73
N LEU A 319 -15.02 12.29 -16.24
CA LEU A 319 -14.67 13.68 -16.46
C LEU A 319 -14.32 14.32 -15.10
N SER A 320 -13.13 14.86 -15.00
CA SER A 320 -12.67 15.70 -13.91
C SER A 320 -12.39 17.12 -14.42
N GLU A 321 -11.97 18.02 -13.55
CA GLU A 321 -11.58 19.37 -13.91
C GLU A 321 -10.41 19.37 -14.90
N ASP A 322 -9.41 18.48 -14.67
CA ASP A 322 -8.14 18.48 -15.39
C ASP A 322 -8.01 17.36 -16.43
N ALA A 323 -8.92 16.37 -16.43
CA ALA A 323 -8.78 15.21 -17.31
C ALA A 323 -10.11 14.61 -17.75
N PHE A 324 -10.09 14.04 -18.96
CA PHE A 324 -11.12 13.12 -19.47
C PHE A 324 -10.48 11.76 -19.73
N VAL A 325 -10.94 10.73 -19.03
CA VAL A 325 -10.43 9.38 -19.17
C VAL A 325 -11.52 8.39 -19.53
N TYR A 326 -11.14 7.34 -20.23
CA TYR A 326 -12.04 6.27 -20.64
C TYR A 326 -11.39 4.90 -20.48
N ARG A 327 -12.24 3.87 -20.37
CA ARG A 327 -11.82 2.47 -20.36
C ARG A 327 -12.84 1.63 -21.13
N ILE A 328 -12.34 0.70 -21.91
CA ILE A 328 -13.12 -0.34 -22.57
C ILE A 328 -12.63 -1.67 -22.04
N GLY A 329 -13.51 -2.44 -21.44
CA GLY A 329 -13.24 -3.78 -20.92
C GLY A 329 -14.05 -4.83 -21.70
N HIS A 330 -13.49 -6.02 -21.83
CA HIS A 330 -14.15 -7.19 -22.38
C HIS A 330 -13.82 -8.41 -21.53
N GLU A 331 -14.85 -9.19 -21.17
CA GLU A 331 -14.66 -10.46 -20.50
C GLU A 331 -15.63 -11.50 -21.05
N LYS A 332 -15.11 -12.64 -21.51
CA LYS A 332 -15.92 -13.76 -22.01
C LYS A 332 -15.22 -15.10 -21.79
N GLY A 333 -15.79 -15.91 -20.93
CA GLY A 333 -15.23 -17.20 -20.56
C GLY A 333 -13.89 -17.05 -19.85
N ASN A 334 -12.81 -17.57 -20.45
CA ASN A 334 -11.46 -17.47 -19.89
C ASN A 334 -10.65 -16.28 -20.46
N TRP A 335 -11.23 -15.50 -21.36
CA TRP A 335 -10.59 -14.36 -21.99
C TRP A 335 -11.03 -13.06 -21.33
N PHE A 336 -10.08 -12.20 -21.07
CA PHE A 336 -10.34 -10.81 -20.72
C PHE A 336 -9.40 -9.88 -21.49
N SER A 337 -9.84 -8.66 -21.70
CA SER A 337 -8.99 -7.59 -22.22
C SER A 337 -9.49 -6.24 -21.77
N SER A 338 -8.59 -5.29 -21.70
CA SER A 338 -8.94 -3.90 -21.45
C SER A 338 -8.01 -2.95 -22.18
N PHE A 339 -8.55 -1.78 -22.48
CA PHE A 339 -7.81 -0.64 -23.01
C PHE A 339 -8.37 0.62 -22.38
N GLY A 340 -7.52 1.53 -21.95
CA GLY A 340 -7.98 2.77 -21.35
C GLY A 340 -6.88 3.76 -21.06
N THR A 341 -7.32 4.93 -20.57
CA THR A 341 -6.47 6.02 -20.12
C THR A 341 -6.66 6.28 -18.63
N SER A 342 -5.65 6.84 -18.01
CA SER A 342 -5.63 7.27 -16.61
C SER A 342 -4.87 8.57 -16.46
N TYR A 343 -5.04 9.24 -15.33
CA TYR A 343 -4.35 10.48 -15.01
C TYR A 343 -3.98 10.55 -13.53
N ARG A 344 -2.98 11.38 -13.23
CA ARG A 344 -2.62 11.80 -11.88
C ARG A 344 -2.41 13.31 -11.84
N ASN A 345 -3.17 14.00 -11.04
CA ASN A 345 -2.94 15.42 -10.79
C ASN A 345 -1.62 15.61 -10.04
N PRO A 346 -0.91 16.71 -10.28
CA PRO A 346 0.24 17.10 -9.45
C PRO A 346 -0.14 17.15 -7.98
N THR A 347 0.73 16.67 -7.12
CA THR A 347 0.52 16.70 -5.66
C THR A 347 0.73 18.11 -5.10
N LEU A 348 0.23 18.34 -3.89
CA LEU A 348 0.43 19.63 -3.23
C LEU A 348 1.90 19.93 -2.98
N TYR A 349 2.74 18.92 -2.73
CA TYR A 349 4.18 19.08 -2.60
C TYR A 349 4.85 19.46 -3.93
N GLU A 350 4.50 18.78 -5.03
CA GLU A 350 5.01 19.08 -6.36
C GLU A 350 4.68 20.51 -6.80
N LEU A 351 3.46 20.97 -6.50
CA LEU A 351 2.99 22.33 -6.84
C LEU A 351 3.58 23.42 -5.96
N ASN A 352 3.80 23.17 -4.68
CA ASN A 352 4.12 24.21 -3.71
C ASN A 352 5.57 24.17 -3.22
N GLY A 353 6.25 23.01 -3.36
CA GLY A 353 7.59 22.81 -2.85
C GLY A 353 7.66 22.91 -1.32
N ASP A 354 8.87 23.10 -0.82
CA ASP A 354 9.19 23.32 0.59
C ASP A 354 10.41 24.23 0.74
N ALA A 355 11.15 24.15 1.86
CA ALA A 355 12.38 24.92 2.09
C ALA A 355 13.51 24.60 1.08
N TRP A 356 13.43 23.45 0.41
CA TRP A 356 14.49 22.90 -0.46
C TRP A 356 14.06 22.76 -1.93
N THR A 357 12.75 22.75 -2.16
CA THR A 357 12.12 22.54 -3.46
C THR A 357 11.34 23.77 -3.88
N LEU A 358 11.65 24.34 -5.03
CA LEU A 358 10.93 25.49 -5.55
C LEU A 358 9.53 25.08 -6.04
N PRO A 359 8.51 25.93 -5.82
CA PRO A 359 7.15 25.65 -6.29
C PRO A 359 7.06 25.68 -7.81
N ASN A 360 6.24 24.79 -8.39
CA ASN A 360 5.84 24.86 -9.80
C ASN A 360 4.32 24.72 -9.93
N LYS A 361 3.65 25.83 -10.22
CA LYS A 361 2.18 25.87 -10.39
C LYS A 361 1.72 25.53 -11.80
N ASP A 362 2.66 25.38 -12.73
CA ASP A 362 2.40 25.16 -14.16
C ASP A 362 2.58 23.68 -14.54
N LEU A 363 2.57 22.77 -13.56
CA LEU A 363 2.63 21.33 -13.80
C LEU A 363 1.31 20.84 -14.41
N ASP A 364 1.44 20.12 -15.53
CA ASP A 364 0.34 19.36 -16.14
C ASP A 364 0.15 18.01 -15.44
N PRO A 365 -1.07 17.44 -15.45
CA PRO A 365 -1.29 16.08 -14.96
C PRO A 365 -0.45 15.05 -15.72
N GLU A 366 0.03 14.03 -15.01
CA GLU A 366 0.58 12.84 -15.66
C GLU A 366 -0.54 12.03 -16.29
N GLU A 367 -0.26 11.43 -17.42
CA GLU A 367 -1.21 10.59 -18.14
C GLU A 367 -0.65 9.19 -18.39
N ALA A 368 -1.52 8.20 -18.41
CA ALA A 368 -1.17 6.84 -18.82
C ALA A 368 -2.20 6.30 -19.82
N THR A 369 -1.70 5.53 -20.78
CA THR A 369 -2.52 4.70 -21.66
C THR A 369 -2.10 3.25 -21.47
N GLY A 370 -3.06 2.36 -21.26
CA GLY A 370 -2.77 0.96 -20.98
C GLY A 370 -3.64 0.00 -21.75
N PHE A 371 -3.04 -1.15 -22.02
CA PHE A 371 -3.66 -2.27 -22.67
C PHE A 371 -3.30 -3.56 -21.92
N GLU A 372 -4.31 -4.41 -21.69
CA GLU A 372 -4.14 -5.75 -21.14
C GLU A 372 -4.93 -6.76 -21.95
N VAL A 373 -4.35 -7.96 -22.09
CA VAL A 373 -5.06 -9.15 -22.59
C VAL A 373 -4.67 -10.33 -21.72
N GLY A 374 -5.66 -11.08 -21.27
CA GLY A 374 -5.41 -12.29 -20.52
C GLY A 374 -6.23 -13.48 -20.99
N TYR A 375 -5.68 -14.65 -20.77
CA TYR A 375 -6.34 -15.94 -20.94
C TYR A 375 -6.04 -16.84 -19.76
N LYS A 376 -7.06 -17.15 -18.96
CA LYS A 376 -6.87 -17.90 -17.70
C LYS A 376 -5.80 -17.23 -16.81
N ASN A 377 -4.67 -17.91 -16.68
CA ASN A 377 -3.58 -17.60 -15.77
C ASN A 377 -2.44 -16.79 -16.41
N ILE A 378 -2.59 -16.39 -17.68
CA ILE A 378 -1.58 -15.62 -18.43
C ILE A 378 -2.15 -14.24 -18.70
N THR A 379 -1.37 -13.21 -18.41
CA THR A 379 -1.68 -11.82 -18.72
C THR A 379 -0.51 -11.20 -19.48
N VAL A 380 -0.81 -10.52 -20.57
CA VAL A 380 0.12 -9.64 -21.30
C VAL A 380 -0.35 -8.21 -21.11
N PHE A 381 0.57 -7.31 -20.80
CA PHE A 381 0.25 -5.92 -20.55
C PHE A 381 1.25 -4.98 -21.24
N LYS A 382 0.78 -3.79 -21.56
CA LYS A 382 1.62 -2.65 -21.98
C LYS A 382 1.01 -1.35 -21.48
N TYR A 383 1.81 -0.54 -20.79
CA TYR A 383 1.44 0.79 -20.34
C TYR A 383 2.43 1.81 -20.88
N LYS A 384 1.92 2.96 -21.25
CA LYS A 384 2.70 4.12 -21.64
C LYS A 384 2.32 5.30 -20.77
N PHE A 385 3.29 5.87 -20.11
CA PHE A 385 3.18 7.04 -19.26
C PHE A 385 3.73 8.25 -20.01
N THR A 386 3.02 9.37 -19.93
CA THR A 386 3.39 10.63 -20.57
C THR A 386 3.22 11.78 -19.58
N GLU A 387 3.85 12.91 -19.86
CA GLU A 387 3.86 14.09 -18.98
C GLU A 387 4.38 13.80 -17.56
N GLY A 388 5.32 12.84 -17.42
CA GLY A 388 5.86 12.42 -16.14
C GLY A 388 6.37 13.59 -15.31
N ILE A 389 5.97 13.67 -14.03
CA ILE A 389 6.44 14.71 -13.11
C ILE A 389 7.68 14.22 -12.40
N ASN A 390 8.82 14.87 -12.68
CA ASN A 390 10.11 14.48 -12.12
C ASN A 390 10.82 15.66 -11.47
N TYR A 391 11.61 15.38 -10.42
CA TYR A 391 12.42 16.40 -9.77
C TYR A 391 13.65 16.74 -10.60
N ASN A 392 13.79 18.02 -10.97
CA ASN A 392 14.96 18.56 -11.64
C ASN A 392 15.94 19.13 -10.60
N PHE A 393 17.02 18.41 -10.36
CA PHE A 393 18.04 18.82 -9.38
C PHE A 393 18.79 20.10 -9.76
N ALA A 394 18.90 20.43 -11.05
CA ALA A 394 19.58 21.64 -11.48
C ALA A 394 18.79 22.91 -11.10
N ASP A 395 17.47 22.81 -11.15
CA ASP A 395 16.55 23.92 -10.88
C ASP A 395 15.89 23.81 -9.49
N SER A 396 16.14 22.72 -8.76
CA SER A 396 15.48 22.39 -7.47
C SER A 396 13.95 22.46 -7.56
N GLN A 397 13.36 21.93 -8.62
CA GLN A 397 11.95 22.07 -8.94
C GLN A 397 11.39 20.80 -9.61
N PHE A 398 10.11 20.50 -9.40
CA PHE A 398 9.41 19.49 -10.19
C PHE A 398 9.04 20.04 -11.57
N VAL A 399 9.18 19.23 -12.61
CA VAL A 399 8.89 19.57 -14.00
C VAL A 399 8.24 18.41 -14.72
N ASN A 400 7.37 18.68 -15.69
CA ASN A 400 6.89 17.65 -16.59
C ASN A 400 8.01 17.26 -17.55
N THR A 401 8.44 16.02 -17.52
CA THR A 401 9.50 15.52 -18.39
C THR A 401 9.25 14.10 -18.83
N GLY A 402 9.38 13.91 -20.12
CA GLY A 402 9.53 12.60 -20.72
C GLY A 402 8.27 11.73 -20.72
N SER A 403 8.50 10.55 -21.20
CA SER A 403 7.55 9.44 -21.17
C SER A 403 8.36 8.18 -20.89
N TYR A 404 7.71 7.18 -20.29
CA TYR A 404 8.28 5.86 -20.18
C TYR A 404 7.25 4.79 -20.51
N ASP A 405 7.74 3.64 -20.96
CA ASP A 405 6.94 2.49 -21.28
C ASP A 405 7.23 1.36 -20.30
N THR A 406 6.24 0.54 -20.02
CA THR A 406 6.43 -0.76 -19.37
C THR A 406 5.55 -1.79 -20.06
N GLU A 407 6.11 -2.97 -20.30
CA GLU A 407 5.38 -4.06 -20.93
C GLU A 407 5.85 -5.39 -20.37
N GLY A 408 4.99 -6.40 -20.40
CA GLY A 408 5.40 -7.69 -19.88
C GLY A 408 4.34 -8.77 -20.02
N ILE A 409 4.72 -9.91 -19.50
CA ILE A 409 3.88 -11.09 -19.39
C ILE A 409 3.96 -11.66 -17.98
N ARG A 410 2.84 -12.07 -17.43
CA ARG A 410 2.74 -12.73 -16.13
C ARG A 410 1.96 -14.03 -16.25
N PHE A 411 2.45 -15.05 -15.60
CA PHE A 411 1.78 -16.33 -15.41
C PHE A 411 1.61 -16.60 -13.92
N VAL A 412 0.38 -16.87 -13.48
CA VAL A 412 0.08 -17.23 -12.08
C VAL A 412 -0.80 -18.47 -12.09
N ASN A 413 -0.38 -19.53 -11.41
CA ASN A 413 -1.14 -20.74 -11.31
C ASN A 413 -0.98 -21.42 -9.94
N SER A 414 -2.02 -22.08 -9.49
CA SER A 414 -1.96 -22.97 -8.32
C SER A 414 -2.59 -24.32 -8.65
N PHE A 415 -2.03 -25.41 -8.12
CA PHE A 415 -2.52 -26.77 -8.32
C PHE A 415 -2.29 -27.64 -7.10
N VAL A 416 -3.11 -28.67 -6.94
CA VAL A 416 -3.01 -29.64 -5.85
C VAL A 416 -2.37 -30.92 -6.34
N VAL A 417 -1.36 -31.38 -5.61
CA VAL A 417 -0.66 -32.65 -5.87
C VAL A 417 -1.06 -33.67 -4.78
N GLU A 418 -2.05 -34.50 -5.07
CA GLU A 418 -2.59 -35.45 -4.09
C GLU A 418 -1.62 -36.58 -3.73
N ARG A 419 -0.65 -36.89 -4.59
CA ARG A 419 0.34 -37.94 -4.36
C ARG A 419 1.36 -37.65 -3.27
N LEU A 420 1.45 -36.39 -2.83
CA LEU A 420 2.38 -35.90 -1.81
C LEU A 420 1.60 -35.32 -0.61
N ASN A 421 0.77 -36.14 0.03
CA ASN A 421 0.01 -35.78 1.24
C ASN A 421 -0.79 -34.47 1.10
N THR A 422 -1.55 -34.31 0.02
CA THR A 422 -2.31 -33.09 -0.27
C THR A 422 -1.42 -31.84 -0.23
N THR A 423 -0.52 -31.76 -1.17
CA THR A 423 0.35 -30.58 -1.32
C THR A 423 -0.27 -29.58 -2.30
N MET A 424 -0.48 -28.36 -1.86
CA MET A 424 -0.80 -27.23 -2.72
C MET A 424 0.49 -26.59 -3.22
N VAL A 425 0.59 -26.35 -4.51
CA VAL A 425 1.75 -25.68 -5.14
C VAL A 425 1.27 -24.44 -5.87
N GLY A 426 1.89 -23.31 -5.59
CA GLY A 426 1.71 -22.04 -6.29
C GLY A 426 2.95 -21.72 -7.14
N VAL A 427 2.73 -21.20 -8.34
CA VAL A 427 3.80 -20.75 -9.25
C VAL A 427 3.39 -19.41 -9.85
N GLU A 428 4.25 -18.44 -9.71
CA GLU A 428 4.17 -17.17 -10.41
C GLU A 428 5.47 -16.91 -11.17
N LEU A 429 5.35 -16.57 -12.45
CA LEU A 429 6.47 -16.20 -13.30
C LEU A 429 6.13 -14.89 -13.99
N GLY A 430 7.06 -13.95 -14.00
CA GLY A 430 6.91 -12.65 -14.63
C GLY A 430 8.12 -12.28 -15.49
N TYR A 431 7.83 -11.61 -16.58
CA TYR A 431 8.79 -10.84 -17.37
C TYR A 431 8.25 -9.43 -17.48
N THR A 432 9.07 -8.44 -17.14
CA THR A 432 8.72 -7.02 -17.23
C THR A 432 9.88 -6.26 -17.86
N ASN A 433 9.62 -5.61 -18.97
CA ASN A 433 10.53 -4.65 -19.58
C ASN A 433 10.00 -3.24 -19.25
N SER A 434 10.77 -2.48 -18.49
CA SER A 434 10.37 -1.15 -18.02
C SER A 434 11.55 -0.18 -18.10
N ASP A 435 11.26 1.05 -18.49
CA ASP A 435 12.25 2.16 -18.43
C ASP A 435 12.47 2.65 -16.98
N GLN A 436 11.71 2.13 -16.01
CA GLN A 436 11.87 2.49 -14.60
C GLN A 436 13.00 1.68 -13.96
N PRO A 437 13.89 2.32 -13.18
CA PRO A 437 15.00 1.65 -12.52
C PRO A 437 14.53 0.72 -11.39
N ARG A 438 15.39 -0.21 -11.01
CA ARG A 438 15.23 -1.15 -9.90
C ARG A 438 14.09 -2.17 -10.06
N ILE A 439 13.42 -2.16 -11.21
CA ILE A 439 12.37 -3.14 -11.55
C ILE A 439 13.04 -4.44 -12.02
N PRO A 440 12.67 -5.61 -11.46
CA PRO A 440 13.20 -6.87 -11.92
C PRO A 440 12.66 -7.20 -13.33
N GLU A 441 13.56 -7.51 -14.26
CA GLU A 441 13.17 -7.99 -15.58
C GLU A 441 12.51 -9.36 -15.50
N TYR A 442 13.00 -10.23 -14.61
CA TYR A 442 12.42 -11.54 -14.39
C TYR A 442 12.05 -11.74 -12.91
N LYS A 443 10.84 -12.30 -12.69
CA LYS A 443 10.34 -12.67 -11.37
C LYS A 443 9.94 -14.14 -11.36
N ALA A 444 10.31 -14.86 -10.29
CA ALA A 444 9.85 -16.21 -10.03
C ALA A 444 9.46 -16.36 -8.57
N ILE A 445 8.21 -16.77 -8.31
CA ILE A 445 7.75 -17.13 -6.97
C ILE A 445 7.21 -18.56 -7.05
N ILE A 446 7.75 -19.43 -6.23
CA ILE A 446 7.30 -20.82 -6.12
C ILE A 446 6.98 -21.09 -4.66
N SER A 447 5.76 -21.50 -4.39
CA SER A 447 5.32 -21.84 -3.04
C SER A 447 4.76 -23.24 -2.98
N SER A 448 4.89 -23.90 -1.82
CA SER A 448 4.20 -25.15 -1.55
C SER A 448 3.75 -25.22 -0.10
N THR A 449 2.57 -25.82 0.13
CA THR A 449 2.07 -26.13 1.47
C THR A 449 1.58 -27.58 1.48
N THR A 450 2.13 -28.37 2.38
CA THR A 450 1.81 -29.81 2.53
C THR A 450 1.16 -30.05 3.89
N ASP A 451 0.01 -30.72 3.91
CA ASP A 451 -0.62 -31.23 5.15
C ASP A 451 -0.03 -32.60 5.51
N LEU A 452 0.61 -32.69 6.66
CA LEU A 452 1.18 -33.90 7.26
C LEU A 452 0.44 -34.29 8.54
N GLY A 453 -0.86 -34.59 8.44
CA GLY A 453 -1.66 -35.04 9.59
C GLY A 453 -1.92 -33.91 10.60
N GLY A 454 -2.26 -32.73 10.09
CA GLY A 454 -2.57 -31.52 10.85
C GLY A 454 -1.33 -30.68 11.22
N TYR A 455 -0.17 -31.01 10.66
CA TYR A 455 0.97 -30.11 10.55
C TYR A 455 1.03 -29.59 9.12
N TYR A 456 1.05 -28.29 8.95
CA TYR A 456 1.20 -27.64 7.65
C TYR A 456 2.64 -27.19 7.50
N ILE A 457 3.32 -27.75 6.49
CA ILE A 457 4.69 -27.36 6.15
C ILE A 457 4.67 -26.57 4.86
N SER A 458 5.18 -25.35 4.91
CA SER A 458 5.21 -24.45 3.76
C SER A 458 6.63 -24.06 3.40
N PHE A 459 6.89 -23.95 2.10
CA PHE A 459 8.10 -23.38 1.52
C PHE A 459 7.69 -22.30 0.53
N ARG A 460 8.49 -21.24 0.46
CA ARG A 460 8.39 -20.20 -0.57
C ARG A 460 9.79 -19.87 -1.07
N TYR A 461 9.93 -19.85 -2.37
CA TYR A 461 11.08 -19.28 -3.06
C TYR A 461 10.65 -17.99 -3.73
N THR A 462 11.45 -16.92 -3.59
CA THR A 462 11.29 -15.64 -4.28
C THR A 462 12.60 -15.33 -5.01
N GLY A 463 12.53 -15.17 -6.33
CA GLY A 463 13.64 -14.77 -7.18
C GLY A 463 13.29 -13.52 -7.97
N LEU A 464 14.16 -12.49 -7.92
CA LEU A 464 14.08 -11.24 -8.68
C LEU A 464 15.40 -11.04 -9.38
N PHE A 465 15.39 -10.94 -10.71
CA PHE A 465 16.61 -10.99 -11.51
C PHE A 465 16.68 -9.83 -12.47
N ASN A 466 17.92 -9.43 -12.77
CA ASN A 466 18.27 -8.45 -13.79
C ASN A 466 17.62 -7.09 -13.52
N ARG A 467 18.06 -6.43 -12.43
CA ARG A 467 17.54 -5.13 -11.97
C ARG A 467 18.52 -4.02 -12.35
N GLU A 468 18.04 -3.06 -13.16
CA GLU A 468 18.85 -1.92 -13.55
C GLU A 468 18.96 -0.89 -12.41
N PRO A 469 20.13 -0.24 -12.24
CA PRO A 469 20.32 0.79 -11.24
C PRO A 469 19.52 2.05 -11.55
N GLY A 470 19.18 2.81 -10.52
CA GLY A 470 18.63 4.15 -10.68
C GLY A 470 19.68 5.18 -11.10
N PRO A 471 19.27 6.38 -11.50
CA PRO A 471 20.18 7.42 -12.00
C PRO A 471 21.23 7.88 -10.99
N TYR A 472 21.06 7.56 -9.71
CA TYR A 472 21.97 7.90 -8.61
C TYR A 472 22.62 6.67 -7.97
N ASP A 473 22.31 5.46 -8.46
CA ASP A 473 22.76 4.19 -7.89
C ASP A 473 24.13 3.75 -8.42
N GLY A 474 24.71 4.51 -9.34
CA GLY A 474 25.91 4.11 -10.08
C GLY A 474 25.57 3.51 -11.44
N THR A 475 26.47 2.70 -11.99
CA THR A 475 26.31 2.09 -13.33
C THR A 475 26.29 0.57 -13.31
N GLU A 476 26.46 -0.05 -12.16
CA GLU A 476 26.47 -1.49 -12.00
C GLU A 476 25.04 -2.00 -11.77
N MET A 477 24.72 -3.16 -12.34
CA MET A 477 23.43 -3.84 -12.09
C MET A 477 23.29 -4.14 -10.61
N LEU A 478 22.06 -4.06 -10.10
CA LEU A 478 21.76 -4.47 -8.74
C LEU A 478 21.81 -5.99 -8.63
N ASP A 479 22.23 -6.49 -7.47
CA ASP A 479 22.30 -7.92 -7.21
C ASP A 479 20.95 -8.61 -7.39
N ASP A 480 20.96 -9.82 -7.88
CA ASP A 480 19.78 -10.67 -7.94
C ASP A 480 19.31 -11.03 -6.53
N VAL A 481 17.99 -11.10 -6.34
CA VAL A 481 17.39 -11.52 -5.08
C VAL A 481 17.04 -13.01 -5.18
N SER A 482 17.46 -13.81 -4.20
CA SER A 482 17.05 -15.20 -4.03
C SER A 482 16.77 -15.48 -2.57
N SER A 483 15.51 -15.55 -2.18
CA SER A 483 15.09 -15.81 -0.80
C SER A 483 14.30 -17.11 -0.69
N PHE A 484 14.57 -17.90 0.36
CA PHE A 484 13.83 -19.10 0.71
C PHE A 484 13.23 -18.96 2.11
N ASP A 485 11.92 -19.10 2.19
CA ASP A 485 11.19 -19.12 3.44
C ASP A 485 10.69 -20.53 3.78
N TYR A 486 10.67 -20.84 5.06
CA TYR A 486 10.13 -22.08 5.61
C TYR A 486 9.18 -21.78 6.75
N LYS A 487 8.04 -22.48 6.77
CA LYS A 487 7.09 -22.42 7.89
C LYS A 487 6.61 -23.82 8.25
N ILE A 488 6.56 -24.10 9.54
CA ILE A 488 5.80 -25.22 10.10
C ILE A 488 4.69 -24.68 11.00
N GLU A 489 3.48 -25.19 10.82
CA GLU A 489 2.30 -24.74 11.52
C GLU A 489 1.50 -25.92 12.06
N LYS A 490 0.96 -25.79 13.27
CA LYS A 490 0.07 -26.76 13.91
C LYS A 490 -1.22 -26.07 14.32
N ALA A 491 -2.33 -26.53 13.76
CA ALA A 491 -3.65 -26.11 14.16
C ALA A 491 -4.17 -26.94 15.36
N PHE A 492 -4.74 -26.25 16.33
CA PHE A 492 -5.50 -26.78 17.46
C PHE A 492 -6.93 -26.19 17.37
N PRO A 493 -7.91 -26.67 18.12
CA PRO A 493 -9.28 -26.19 17.99
C PRO A 493 -9.45 -24.66 18.05
N ASN A 494 -8.71 -23.99 18.93
CA ASN A 494 -8.79 -22.53 19.14
C ASN A 494 -7.44 -21.82 19.01
N TYR A 495 -6.39 -22.55 18.62
CA TYR A 495 -5.04 -21.99 18.55
C TYR A 495 -4.34 -22.45 17.28
N LEU A 496 -3.52 -21.55 16.75
CA LEU A 496 -2.56 -21.85 15.70
C LEU A 496 -1.18 -21.53 16.23
N LEU A 497 -0.29 -22.51 16.21
CA LEU A 497 1.11 -22.33 16.58
C LEU A 497 1.94 -22.48 15.30
N SER A 498 2.76 -21.50 14.99
CA SER A 498 3.66 -21.54 13.85
C SER A 498 5.08 -21.14 14.21
N PHE A 499 6.05 -21.77 13.56
CA PHE A 499 7.44 -21.37 13.55
C PHE A 499 7.81 -21.05 12.09
N THR A 500 8.30 -19.85 11.87
CA THR A 500 8.67 -19.34 10.54
C THR A 500 10.15 -18.96 10.55
N VAL A 501 10.84 -19.36 9.49
CA VAL A 501 12.20 -18.92 9.15
C VAL A 501 12.10 -18.26 7.80
N ARG A 502 12.51 -17.01 7.70
CA ARG A 502 12.57 -16.26 6.46
C ARG A 502 14.02 -16.16 6.03
N ASP A 503 14.21 -16.17 4.75
CA ASP A 503 15.52 -16.09 4.11
C ASP A 503 16.57 -17.05 4.72
N ILE A 504 16.30 -18.37 4.61
CA ILE A 504 17.16 -19.44 5.16
C ILE A 504 18.59 -19.36 4.63
N LEU A 505 18.78 -18.81 3.43
CA LEU A 505 20.10 -18.68 2.81
C LEU A 505 20.92 -17.57 3.44
N ASP A 506 20.29 -16.68 4.19
CA ASP A 506 20.92 -15.51 4.81
C ASP A 506 21.58 -14.61 3.76
N ASP A 507 20.94 -14.49 2.60
CA ASP A 507 21.40 -13.65 1.51
C ASP A 507 21.00 -12.19 1.80
N GLU A 508 21.99 -11.37 2.12
CA GLU A 508 21.80 -9.92 2.16
C GLU A 508 21.77 -9.37 0.73
N PHE A 509 20.69 -8.72 0.36
CA PHE A 509 20.54 -8.08 -0.94
C PHE A 509 20.13 -6.60 -0.77
N GLU A 510 20.33 -5.81 -1.80
CA GLU A 510 19.96 -4.41 -1.81
C GLU A 510 18.80 -4.18 -2.79
N MET A 511 17.66 -3.73 -2.28
CA MET A 511 16.57 -3.21 -3.12
C MET A 511 16.85 -1.77 -3.56
N VAL A 512 17.51 -1.02 -2.69
CA VAL A 512 18.09 0.30 -2.92
C VAL A 512 19.57 0.23 -2.54
N PRO A 513 20.50 0.71 -3.37
CA PRO A 513 21.92 0.65 -3.08
C PRO A 513 22.30 1.23 -1.73
N ASN A 514 23.23 0.55 -1.06
CA ASN A 514 23.72 0.84 0.29
C ASN A 514 22.69 0.57 1.43
N TYR A 515 21.55 -0.06 1.13
CA TYR A 515 20.60 -0.47 2.16
C TYR A 515 20.33 -1.97 2.05
N ARG A 516 20.71 -2.71 3.08
CA ARG A 516 20.46 -4.14 3.17
C ARG A 516 18.98 -4.41 3.36
N SER A 517 18.49 -5.34 2.58
CA SER A 517 17.15 -5.92 2.71
C SER A 517 17.32 -7.43 2.76
N GLY A 518 16.46 -8.12 3.50
CA GLY A 518 16.61 -9.56 3.70
C GLY A 518 17.50 -9.91 4.89
N GLY A 519 18.10 -11.11 4.83
CA GLY A 519 18.80 -11.72 5.94
C GLY A 519 17.93 -12.64 6.78
N LEU A 520 18.58 -13.53 7.54
CA LEU A 520 17.91 -14.58 8.31
C LEU A 520 17.01 -14.02 9.42
N GLU A 521 15.72 -14.25 9.29
CA GLU A 521 14.74 -13.93 10.33
C GLU A 521 14.05 -15.20 10.82
N TYR A 522 13.69 -15.22 12.10
CA TYR A 522 12.88 -16.29 12.67
C TYR A 522 11.90 -15.78 13.69
N PHE A 523 10.73 -16.39 13.75
CA PHE A 523 9.73 -16.07 14.77
C PHE A 523 8.79 -17.23 15.07
N LEU A 524 8.39 -17.28 16.34
CA LEU A 524 7.34 -18.15 16.85
C LEU A 524 6.06 -17.32 16.98
N THR A 525 4.97 -17.78 16.37
CA THR A 525 3.67 -17.10 16.44
C THR A 525 2.63 -18.00 17.07
N LEU A 526 1.95 -17.50 18.08
CA LEU A 526 0.76 -18.09 18.68
C LEU A 526 -0.45 -17.22 18.33
N GLN A 527 -1.41 -17.80 17.65
CA GLN A 527 -2.67 -17.15 17.31
C GLN A 527 -3.83 -17.84 18.02
N TYR A 528 -4.61 -17.10 18.78
CA TYR A 528 -5.87 -17.54 19.36
C TYR A 528 -7.03 -17.14 18.44
N ARG A 529 -7.90 -18.10 18.14
CA ARG A 529 -9.13 -17.93 17.35
C ARG A 529 -10.28 -18.55 18.14
N PRO A 530 -11.21 -17.77 18.72
CA PRO A 530 -12.28 -18.28 19.56
C PRO A 530 -13.29 -19.17 18.84
#